data_0463148f9c586bff61b953480d7c8d31
#
_entry.id   0463148f9c586bff61b953480d7c8d31
#
_cell.length_a   1.000
_cell.length_b   1.000
_cell.length_c   1.000
_cell.angle_alpha   90.00
_cell.angle_beta   90.00
_cell.angle_gamma   90.00
#
_symmetry.space_group_name_H-M   'P 1'
#
loop_
_entity.id
_entity.type
_entity.pdbx_description
1 polymer ?
#
loop_
_entity_poly.entity_id
_entity_poly.type
_entity_poly.pdbx_seq_one_letter_code
_entity_poly.pdbx_strand_id
1 'polypeptide(L)'
;EAQYGSEGKNGVVIITTKSMEDFITQTETALNVEYKMDMPFTIPGNGKEQTVDLKSYQTEANFNYYCAPKLDAETYLLAEIADWANLNLLSGKANITYDGSYVGETNINTNSTEDKLKLTLGTDKRVSVIREKVKDFSSVKTFGSTTKAVLTYKLTIKNNQTKAIHAVLKDQYPISTQKDIVVELLKETTPACYNDKETGLLTWELDLQPGESQSFTLSYSVQYPKGSRLNLE
;
A
#
# COMPACT_ATOMS: atom_id res chain seq x y z
N GLU A 1 17.26 9.45 16.59
CA GLU A 1 18.61 8.86 16.76
C GLU A 1 19.10 8.88 18.21
N ALA A 2 18.81 9.90 19.00
CA ALA A 2 19.29 10.00 20.38
C ALA A 2 18.72 8.93 21.35
N GLN A 3 17.57 8.36 21.03
CA GLN A 3 16.89 7.38 21.91
C GLN A 3 17.13 5.92 21.50
N TYR A 4 17.44 5.64 20.23
CA TYR A 4 17.53 4.29 19.69
C TYR A 4 18.84 3.97 18.93
N GLY A 5 19.83 4.87 18.95
CA GLY A 5 21.15 4.66 18.36
C GLY A 5 21.13 4.31 16.87
N SER A 6 22.01 3.38 16.46
CA SER A 6 22.12 2.96 15.05
C SER A 6 20.93 2.10 14.55
N GLU A 7 20.16 1.52 15.45
CA GLU A 7 18.99 0.69 15.12
C GLU A 7 17.79 1.54 14.64
N GLY A 8 17.73 2.82 15.02
CA GLY A 8 16.70 3.74 14.56
C GLY A 8 16.86 4.28 13.13
N LYS A 9 17.90 3.88 12.38
CA LYS A 9 18.14 4.41 11.02
C LYS A 9 17.08 4.01 10.00
N ASN A 10 16.47 2.83 10.16
CA ASN A 10 15.45 2.29 9.25
C ASN A 10 14.02 2.59 9.70
N GLY A 11 13.86 3.28 10.82
CA GLY A 11 12.57 3.54 11.45
C GLY A 11 12.16 2.44 12.44
N VAL A 12 11.53 2.87 13.54
CA VAL A 12 11.00 2.00 14.60
C VAL A 12 9.50 2.26 14.70
N VAL A 13 8.70 1.21 14.59
CA VAL A 13 7.28 1.26 14.94
C VAL A 13 7.14 0.76 16.37
N ILE A 14 6.69 1.64 17.26
CA ILE A 14 6.36 1.26 18.64
C ILE A 14 4.85 1.00 18.66
N ILE A 15 4.52 -0.28 18.79
CA ILE A 15 3.15 -0.69 19.07
C ILE A 15 3.03 -0.73 20.60
N THR A 16 2.58 0.39 21.18
CA THR A 16 2.41 0.46 22.64
C THR A 16 0.98 0.12 22.98
N THR A 17 0.82 -1.02 23.62
CA THR A 17 -0.30 -1.26 24.52
C THR A 17 0.26 -0.92 25.91
N LYS A 18 -0.29 0.09 26.62
CA LYS A 18 0.30 0.63 27.87
C LYS A 18 0.61 -0.44 28.90
N SER A 19 1.77 -0.39 29.51
CA SER A 19 2.37 -1.47 30.28
C SER A 19 1.67 -1.82 31.59
N MET A 20 1.03 -2.98 31.60
CA MET A 20 0.94 -3.84 32.79
C MET A 20 1.69 -5.15 32.51
N GLU A 21 2.78 -5.09 31.74
CA GLU A 21 3.53 -6.25 31.20
C GLU A 21 4.00 -7.21 32.27
N ASP A 22 4.36 -6.71 33.44
CA ASP A 22 4.84 -7.53 34.56
C ASP A 22 3.76 -8.42 35.20
N PHE A 23 2.49 -8.20 34.86
CA PHE A 23 1.33 -8.89 35.44
C PHE A 23 0.49 -9.67 34.43
N ILE A 24 0.98 -9.80 33.21
CA ILE A 24 0.25 -10.52 32.13
C ILE A 24 1.09 -11.71 31.69
N THR A 25 0.54 -12.89 31.83
CA THR A 25 1.12 -14.11 31.28
C THR A 25 0.49 -14.44 29.95
N GLN A 26 1.29 -14.45 28.89
CA GLN A 26 0.90 -14.95 27.59
C GLN A 26 1.22 -16.44 27.51
N THR A 27 0.22 -17.26 27.26
CA THR A 27 0.39 -18.70 27.04
C THR A 27 -0.04 -19.03 25.62
N GLU A 28 0.87 -19.60 24.86
CA GLU A 28 0.60 -20.11 23.52
C GLU A 28 0.24 -21.59 23.62
N THR A 29 -0.91 -21.96 23.11
CA THR A 29 -1.35 -23.33 22.93
C THR A 29 -1.36 -23.68 21.45
N ALA A 30 -1.47 -24.96 21.12
CA ALA A 30 -1.47 -25.41 19.71
C ALA A 30 -2.60 -24.78 18.83
N LEU A 31 -3.61 -24.18 19.44
CA LEU A 31 -4.78 -23.63 18.75
C LEU A 31 -5.11 -22.19 19.10
N ASN A 32 -4.60 -21.64 20.21
CA ASN A 32 -4.99 -20.33 20.72
C ASN A 32 -3.84 -19.64 21.45
N VAL A 33 -3.89 -18.32 21.48
CA VAL A 33 -3.09 -17.48 22.37
C VAL A 33 -3.99 -17.01 23.50
N GLU A 34 -3.61 -17.30 24.74
CA GLU A 34 -4.31 -16.88 25.95
C GLU A 34 -3.50 -15.82 26.70
N TYR A 35 -4.16 -14.70 27.02
CA TYR A 35 -3.61 -13.63 27.84
C TYR A 35 -4.28 -13.69 29.22
N LYS A 36 -3.53 -14.07 30.24
CA LYS A 36 -4.01 -14.14 31.62
C LYS A 36 -3.49 -12.92 32.39
N MET A 37 -4.40 -12.14 32.95
CA MET A 37 -4.05 -11.09 33.90
C MET A 37 -4.00 -11.66 35.30
N ASP A 38 -2.83 -11.58 35.95
CA ASP A 38 -2.62 -12.04 37.32
C ASP A 38 -3.05 -10.98 38.36
N MET A 39 -3.34 -9.76 37.95
CA MET A 39 -3.80 -8.67 38.79
C MET A 39 -5.32 -8.46 38.66
N PRO A 40 -6.05 -8.35 39.79
CA PRO A 40 -7.48 -8.04 39.76
C PRO A 40 -7.74 -6.69 39.11
N PHE A 41 -8.64 -6.66 38.12
CA PHE A 41 -9.07 -5.44 37.44
C PHE A 41 -10.54 -5.17 37.79
N THR A 42 -10.82 -3.94 38.22
CA THR A 42 -12.20 -3.53 38.55
C THR A 42 -12.88 -2.96 37.34
N ILE A 43 -13.95 -3.59 36.86
CA ILE A 43 -14.80 -3.08 35.79
C ILE A 43 -16.01 -2.39 36.43
N PRO A 44 -16.11 -1.05 36.34
CA PRO A 44 -17.29 -0.34 36.85
C PRO A 44 -18.54 -0.72 36.04
N GLY A 45 -19.66 -1.01 36.70
CA GLY A 45 -20.92 -1.37 36.06
C GLY A 45 -21.67 -0.16 35.46
N ASN A 46 -20.97 0.79 34.86
CA ASN A 46 -21.51 2.05 34.32
C ASN A 46 -21.75 2.03 32.79
N GLY A 47 -21.57 0.89 32.13
CA GLY A 47 -21.75 0.71 30.69
C GLY A 47 -20.70 1.41 29.81
N LYS A 48 -19.61 1.95 30.40
CA LYS A 48 -18.52 2.54 29.63
C LYS A 48 -17.48 1.48 29.28
N GLU A 49 -16.97 1.56 28.05
CA GLU A 49 -15.83 0.74 27.62
C GLU A 49 -14.62 1.00 28.51
N GLN A 50 -13.94 -0.08 28.88
CA GLN A 50 -12.70 -0.03 29.64
C GLN A 50 -11.60 -0.61 28.77
N THR A 51 -10.52 0.16 28.60
CA THR A 51 -9.35 -0.30 27.83
C THR A 51 -8.31 -0.80 28.83
N VAL A 52 -7.83 -2.00 28.57
CA VAL A 52 -6.74 -2.62 29.34
C VAL A 52 -5.60 -2.92 28.37
N ASP A 53 -4.43 -2.49 28.77
CA ASP A 53 -3.23 -2.67 27.98
C ASP A 53 -2.62 -4.03 28.32
N LEU A 54 -2.41 -4.87 27.28
CA LEU A 54 -1.97 -6.26 27.47
C LEU A 54 -0.46 -6.41 27.34
N LYS A 55 0.11 -5.94 26.24
CA LYS A 55 1.52 -6.13 25.91
C LYS A 55 1.99 -5.08 24.91
N SER A 56 3.24 -4.64 25.00
CA SER A 56 3.89 -3.84 23.97
C SER A 56 5.01 -4.59 23.27
N TYR A 57 5.15 -4.31 21.98
CA TYR A 57 6.20 -4.89 21.16
C TYR A 57 6.97 -3.76 20.49
N GLN A 58 8.27 -3.94 20.45
CA GLN A 58 9.15 -3.12 19.63
C GLN A 58 9.67 -3.99 18.50
N THR A 59 9.41 -3.56 17.26
CA THR A 59 9.81 -4.32 16.08
C THR A 59 10.32 -3.38 14.99
N GLU A 60 11.18 -3.91 14.13
CA GLU A 60 11.65 -3.21 12.94
C GLU A 60 10.54 -3.14 11.89
N ALA A 61 10.49 -2.03 11.17
CA ALA A 61 9.58 -1.85 10.05
C ALA A 61 10.30 -1.20 8.86
N ASN A 62 9.97 -1.67 7.67
CA ASN A 62 10.38 -1.03 6.42
C ASN A 62 9.31 -0.03 5.98
N PHE A 63 9.72 1.18 5.61
CA PHE A 63 8.81 2.22 5.17
C PHE A 63 8.90 2.37 3.66
N ASN A 64 7.78 2.12 2.99
CA ASN A 64 7.66 2.21 1.54
C ASN A 64 6.56 3.20 1.16
N TYR A 65 6.80 3.98 0.11
CA TYR A 65 5.79 4.82 -0.48
C TYR A 65 5.01 4.05 -1.53
N TYR A 66 3.71 4.18 -1.52
CA TYR A 66 2.81 3.47 -2.41
C TYR A 66 1.89 4.45 -3.13
N CYS A 67 1.80 4.33 -4.45
CA CYS A 67 0.90 5.17 -5.24
C CYS A 67 0.27 4.40 -6.39
N ALA A 68 -1.00 4.69 -6.64
CA ALA A 68 -1.80 4.14 -7.74
C ALA A 68 -2.60 5.29 -8.40
N PRO A 69 -1.94 6.15 -9.21
CA PRO A 69 -2.52 7.42 -9.66
C PRO A 69 -3.72 7.28 -10.59
N LYS A 70 -4.01 6.07 -11.07
CA LYS A 70 -5.26 5.77 -11.76
C LYS A 70 -6.47 5.82 -10.83
N LEU A 71 -6.29 5.47 -9.55
CA LEU A 71 -7.34 5.40 -8.53
C LEU A 71 -7.35 6.65 -7.66
N ASP A 72 -6.19 7.09 -7.21
CA ASP A 72 -6.01 8.23 -6.33
C ASP A 72 -4.66 8.90 -6.62
N ALA A 73 -4.65 10.22 -6.73
CA ALA A 73 -3.45 11.02 -6.97
C ALA A 73 -2.57 11.21 -5.72
N GLU A 74 -2.94 10.58 -4.60
CA GLU A 74 -2.19 10.65 -3.36
C GLU A 74 -1.11 9.55 -3.29
N THR A 75 -0.05 9.83 -2.53
CA THR A 75 0.99 8.84 -2.22
C THR A 75 0.89 8.47 -0.75
N TYR A 76 0.78 7.19 -0.48
CA TYR A 76 0.62 6.62 0.86
C TYR A 76 1.94 6.12 1.41
N LEU A 77 2.22 6.44 2.66
CA LEU A 77 3.32 5.83 3.41
C LEU A 77 2.82 4.57 4.09
N LEU A 78 3.47 3.44 3.82
CA LEU A 78 3.20 2.15 4.44
C LEU A 78 4.38 1.73 5.31
N ALA A 79 4.08 1.20 6.49
CA ALA A 79 5.02 0.43 7.29
C ALA A 79 4.79 -1.07 7.02
N GLU A 80 5.85 -1.78 6.67
CA GLU A 80 5.86 -3.23 6.50
C GLU A 80 6.64 -3.86 7.65
N ILE A 81 5.97 -4.70 8.42
CA ILE A 81 6.54 -5.44 9.55
C ILE A 81 6.70 -6.89 9.10
N ALA A 82 7.94 -7.35 9.05
CA ALA A 82 8.26 -8.76 8.81
C ALA A 82 8.02 -9.58 10.09
N ASP A 83 7.89 -10.90 9.93
CA ASP A 83 7.78 -11.86 11.04
C ASP A 83 6.70 -11.52 12.10
N TRP A 84 5.69 -10.75 11.67
CA TRP A 84 4.60 -10.27 12.55
C TRP A 84 3.81 -11.41 13.22
N ALA A 85 3.80 -12.60 12.63
CA ALA A 85 3.16 -13.78 13.22
C ALA A 85 3.73 -14.14 14.60
N ASN A 86 5.03 -13.89 14.82
CA ASN A 86 5.70 -14.13 16.09
C ASN A 86 5.26 -13.16 17.21
N LEU A 87 4.58 -12.06 16.82
CA LEU A 87 4.06 -11.09 17.79
C LEU A 87 2.75 -11.57 18.44
N ASN A 88 2.15 -12.66 17.94
CA ASN A 88 0.90 -13.20 18.43
C ASN A 88 -0.20 -12.13 18.60
N LEU A 89 -0.32 -11.24 17.61
CA LEU A 89 -1.30 -10.15 17.63
C LEU A 89 -2.72 -10.70 17.57
N LEU A 90 -3.64 -10.00 18.21
CA LEU A 90 -5.07 -10.29 18.07
C LEU A 90 -5.66 -9.52 16.89
N SER A 91 -6.57 -10.16 16.16
CA SER A 91 -7.35 -9.47 15.12
C SER A 91 -8.22 -8.39 15.73
N GLY A 92 -8.21 -7.20 15.15
CA GLY A 92 -9.01 -6.10 15.65
C GLY A 92 -8.63 -4.74 15.06
N LYS A 93 -9.28 -3.71 15.55
CA LYS A 93 -8.96 -2.32 15.18
C LYS A 93 -7.67 -1.88 15.86
N ALA A 94 -6.82 -1.22 15.09
CA ALA A 94 -5.59 -0.61 15.57
C ALA A 94 -5.59 0.89 15.27
N ASN A 95 -5.28 1.69 16.27
CA ASN A 95 -5.03 3.11 16.12
C ASN A 95 -3.56 3.33 15.71
N ILE A 96 -3.35 4.10 14.66
CA ILE A 96 -2.03 4.40 14.15
C ILE A 96 -1.62 5.80 14.60
N THR A 97 -0.47 5.87 15.25
CA THR A 97 0.20 7.12 15.57
C THR A 97 1.57 7.12 14.89
N TYR A 98 1.84 8.16 14.12
CA TYR A 98 3.12 8.34 13.43
C TYR A 98 3.70 9.71 13.76
N ASP A 99 4.97 9.74 14.16
CA ASP A 99 5.68 10.98 14.57
C ASP A 99 4.89 11.80 15.61
N GLY A 100 4.30 11.10 16.58
CA GLY A 100 3.53 11.70 17.68
C GLY A 100 2.12 12.19 17.29
N SER A 101 1.71 12.04 16.04
CA SER A 101 0.40 12.44 15.55
C SER A 101 -0.48 11.24 15.26
N TYR A 102 -1.74 11.30 15.66
CA TYR A 102 -2.74 10.30 15.27
C TYR A 102 -3.00 10.40 13.78
N VAL A 103 -2.87 9.27 13.07
CA VAL A 103 -2.99 9.18 11.62
C VAL A 103 -4.34 8.60 11.19
N GLY A 104 -4.83 7.62 11.93
CA GLY A 104 -6.08 6.94 11.60
C GLY A 104 -6.20 5.58 12.25
N GLU A 105 -7.21 4.84 11.80
CA GLU A 105 -7.47 3.46 12.22
C GLU A 105 -7.21 2.49 11.07
N THR A 106 -6.73 1.31 11.39
CA THR A 106 -6.65 0.17 10.48
C THR A 106 -7.18 -1.09 11.16
N ASN A 107 -7.42 -2.14 10.38
CA ASN A 107 -7.77 -3.43 10.95
C ASN A 107 -6.59 -4.40 10.80
N ILE A 108 -6.14 -4.94 11.92
CA ILE A 108 -5.19 -6.05 11.92
C ILE A 108 -5.99 -7.34 11.71
N ASN A 109 -5.64 -8.08 10.66
CA ASN A 109 -6.21 -9.39 10.38
C ASN A 109 -5.12 -10.45 10.54
N THR A 110 -5.19 -11.20 11.63
CA THR A 110 -4.21 -12.25 11.95
C THR A 110 -4.42 -13.54 11.16
N ASN A 111 -5.52 -13.66 10.42
CA ASN A 111 -5.76 -14.78 9.50
C ASN A 111 -5.17 -14.53 8.09
N SER A 112 -4.40 -13.45 7.90
CA SER A 112 -3.72 -13.18 6.65
C SER A 112 -2.63 -14.21 6.39
N THR A 113 -2.51 -14.65 5.15
CA THR A 113 -1.41 -15.50 4.67
C THR A 113 -0.22 -14.69 4.15
N GLU A 114 -0.24 -13.36 4.33
CA GLU A 114 0.86 -12.50 3.94
C GLU A 114 2.02 -12.60 4.93
N ASP A 115 3.24 -12.71 4.40
CA ASP A 115 4.47 -12.80 5.22
C ASP A 115 4.78 -11.48 5.96
N LYS A 116 4.19 -10.37 5.51
CA LYS A 116 4.41 -9.04 6.08
C LYS A 116 3.09 -8.39 6.48
N LEU A 117 3.04 -7.81 7.67
CA LEU A 117 1.95 -6.95 8.08
C LEU A 117 2.18 -5.54 7.49
N LYS A 118 1.22 -5.06 6.70
CA LYS A 118 1.27 -3.74 6.09
C LYS A 118 0.32 -2.79 6.82
N LEU A 119 0.86 -1.70 7.32
CA LEU A 119 0.11 -0.66 8.00
C LEU A 119 0.20 0.65 7.22
N THR A 120 -0.94 1.21 6.81
CA THR A 120 -0.97 2.50 6.13
C THR A 120 -0.86 3.62 7.16
N LEU A 121 0.20 4.43 7.05
CA LEU A 121 0.50 5.52 7.97
C LEU A 121 -0.09 6.88 7.52
N GLY A 122 -0.80 6.90 6.39
CA GLY A 122 -1.41 8.09 5.82
C GLY A 122 -0.76 8.56 4.52
N THR A 123 -1.20 9.72 4.03
CA THR A 123 -0.69 10.32 2.80
C THR A 123 0.47 11.28 3.07
N ASP A 124 1.45 11.30 2.17
CA ASP A 124 2.57 12.25 2.24
C ASP A 124 2.65 13.09 0.98
N LYS A 125 2.21 14.34 1.07
CA LYS A 125 2.19 15.31 -0.03
C LYS A 125 3.58 15.74 -0.52
N ARG A 126 4.64 15.38 0.21
CA ARG A 126 6.03 15.62 -0.22
C ARG A 126 6.49 14.61 -1.28
N VAL A 127 5.77 13.50 -1.44
CA VAL A 127 5.97 12.60 -2.57
C VAL A 127 4.77 12.77 -3.49
N SER A 128 5.00 13.43 -4.62
CA SER A 128 3.94 13.73 -5.57
C SER A 128 3.93 12.74 -6.71
N VAL A 129 2.74 12.32 -7.12
CA VAL A 129 2.51 11.47 -8.29
C VAL A 129 1.50 12.13 -9.22
N ILE A 130 1.76 12.05 -10.53
CA ILE A 130 0.89 12.61 -11.55
C ILE A 130 0.69 11.57 -12.65
N ARG A 131 -0.53 11.43 -13.14
CA ARG A 131 -0.91 10.61 -14.29
C ARG A 131 -1.54 11.48 -15.35
N GLU A 132 -0.94 11.56 -16.51
CA GLU A 132 -1.37 12.42 -17.62
C GLU A 132 -1.56 11.63 -18.90
N LYS A 133 -2.67 11.85 -19.59
CA LYS A 133 -2.89 11.28 -20.92
C LYS A 133 -2.09 12.07 -21.95
N VAL A 134 -1.23 11.36 -22.68
CA VAL A 134 -0.39 11.97 -23.73
C VAL A 134 -1.18 11.99 -25.03
N LYS A 135 -1.67 13.18 -25.41
CA LYS A 135 -2.57 13.36 -26.57
C LYS A 135 -1.91 12.97 -27.89
N ASP A 136 -0.65 13.32 -28.09
CA ASP A 136 0.08 13.06 -29.34
C ASP A 136 0.31 11.57 -29.59
N PHE A 137 0.33 10.76 -28.55
CA PHE A 137 0.47 9.30 -28.61
C PHE A 137 -0.83 8.54 -28.36
N SER A 138 -1.95 9.26 -28.25
CA SER A 138 -3.28 8.66 -28.09
C SER A 138 -4.12 8.94 -29.32
N SER A 139 -4.71 7.91 -29.92
CA SER A 139 -5.47 8.02 -31.16
C SER A 139 -6.59 7.00 -31.23
N VAL A 140 -7.65 7.36 -31.99
CA VAL A 140 -8.75 6.44 -32.31
C VAL A 140 -8.87 6.37 -33.84
N LYS A 141 -8.73 5.18 -34.39
CA LYS A 141 -8.84 4.94 -35.84
C LYS A 141 -9.82 3.81 -36.11
N THR A 142 -10.66 4.01 -37.13
CA THR A 142 -11.63 2.99 -37.58
C THR A 142 -11.16 2.39 -38.89
N PHE A 143 -11.13 1.07 -38.98
CA PHE A 143 -10.77 0.31 -40.17
C PHE A 143 -11.89 -0.72 -40.44
N GLY A 144 -12.65 -0.49 -41.51
CA GLY A 144 -13.77 -1.39 -41.85
C GLY A 144 -14.79 -1.48 -40.74
N SER A 145 -14.96 -2.69 -40.18
CA SER A 145 -15.89 -3.02 -39.09
C SER A 145 -15.27 -2.90 -37.68
N THR A 146 -14.00 -2.51 -37.59
CA THR A 146 -13.28 -2.42 -36.31
C THR A 146 -12.78 -1.01 -36.02
N THR A 147 -12.72 -0.68 -34.74
CA THR A 147 -12.11 0.55 -34.23
C THR A 147 -10.92 0.15 -33.36
N LYS A 148 -9.78 0.79 -33.54
CA LYS A 148 -8.59 0.65 -32.68
C LYS A 148 -8.34 1.98 -31.98
N ALA A 149 -8.39 1.97 -30.66
CA ALA A 149 -8.00 3.08 -29.81
C ALA A 149 -6.61 2.78 -29.24
N VAL A 150 -5.71 3.75 -29.30
CA VAL A 150 -4.41 3.73 -28.62
C VAL A 150 -4.48 4.76 -27.54
N LEU A 151 -4.11 4.36 -26.32
CA LEU A 151 -4.07 5.23 -25.15
C LEU A 151 -2.67 5.18 -24.55
N THR A 152 -2.12 6.35 -24.34
CA THR A 152 -0.80 6.50 -23.72
C THR A 152 -0.89 7.46 -22.55
N TYR A 153 -0.35 7.04 -21.42
CA TYR A 153 -0.28 7.81 -20.21
C TYR A 153 1.17 7.97 -19.78
N LYS A 154 1.52 9.14 -19.30
CA LYS A 154 2.77 9.43 -18.62
C LYS A 154 2.50 9.48 -17.11
N LEU A 155 3.24 8.68 -16.36
CA LEU A 155 3.23 8.64 -14.91
C LEU A 155 4.51 9.32 -14.45
N THR A 156 4.40 10.31 -13.58
CA THR A 156 5.57 11.00 -13.03
C THR A 156 5.48 10.96 -11.52
N ILE A 157 6.52 10.45 -10.87
CA ILE A 157 6.66 10.47 -9.42
C ILE A 157 7.88 11.32 -9.05
N LYS A 158 7.74 12.14 -8.01
CA LYS A 158 8.79 13.04 -7.54
C LYS A 158 8.91 13.00 -6.03
N ASN A 159 10.14 12.84 -5.55
CA ASN A 159 10.49 12.96 -4.15
C ASN A 159 10.87 14.42 -3.81
N ASN A 160 10.01 15.14 -3.11
CA ASN A 160 10.30 16.49 -2.61
C ASN A 160 10.78 16.47 -1.14
N GLN A 161 11.11 15.30 -0.59
CA GLN A 161 11.67 15.16 0.75
C GLN A 161 13.19 15.40 0.75
N THR A 162 13.73 15.50 1.95
CA THR A 162 15.18 15.64 2.20
C THR A 162 15.92 14.31 2.35
N LYS A 163 15.17 13.17 2.29
CA LYS A 163 15.71 11.81 2.41
C LYS A 163 15.39 11.02 1.16
N ALA A 164 16.24 10.04 0.84
CA ALA A 164 15.92 9.05 -0.16
C ALA A 164 14.72 8.20 0.27
N ILE A 165 13.90 7.80 -0.69
CA ILE A 165 12.71 6.98 -0.45
C ILE A 165 12.69 5.78 -1.39
N HIS A 166 12.08 4.69 -0.92
CA HIS A 166 11.66 3.59 -1.76
C HIS A 166 10.18 3.74 -2.08
N ALA A 167 9.81 3.63 -3.36
CA ALA A 167 8.44 3.81 -3.81
C ALA A 167 7.98 2.68 -4.73
N VAL A 168 6.71 2.31 -4.58
CA VAL A 168 6.01 1.33 -5.39
C VAL A 168 4.90 2.06 -6.16
N LEU A 169 5.10 2.21 -7.47
CA LEU A 169 4.13 2.82 -8.37
C LEU A 169 3.33 1.71 -9.07
N LYS A 170 2.01 1.80 -9.03
CA LYS A 170 1.11 0.88 -9.74
C LYS A 170 0.20 1.62 -10.70
N ASP A 171 -0.02 1.02 -11.85
CA ASP A 171 -1.07 1.42 -12.80
C ASP A 171 -1.62 0.18 -13.50
N GLN A 172 -2.70 0.33 -14.24
CA GLN A 172 -3.42 -0.79 -14.81
C GLN A 172 -3.92 -0.45 -16.21
N TYR A 173 -3.66 -1.34 -17.17
CA TYR A 173 -4.35 -1.36 -18.46
C TYR A 173 -5.60 -2.27 -18.38
N PRO A 174 -6.64 -2.02 -19.19
CA PRO A 174 -7.84 -2.84 -19.17
C PRO A 174 -7.56 -4.26 -19.69
N ILE A 175 -8.34 -5.21 -19.21
CA ILE A 175 -8.39 -6.57 -19.75
C ILE A 175 -9.79 -6.81 -20.34
N SER A 176 -9.91 -7.77 -21.24
CA SER A 176 -11.20 -8.17 -21.82
C SER A 176 -11.39 -9.67 -21.80
N THR A 177 -12.58 -10.10 -21.41
CA THR A 177 -13.04 -11.49 -21.55
C THR A 177 -13.85 -11.71 -22.84
N GLN A 178 -14.16 -10.64 -23.58
CA GLN A 178 -14.91 -10.70 -24.84
C GLN A 178 -13.95 -10.97 -25.99
N LYS A 179 -14.27 -11.93 -26.86
CA LYS A 179 -13.42 -12.33 -27.98
C LYS A 179 -13.26 -11.27 -29.07
N ASP A 180 -14.22 -10.38 -29.20
CA ASP A 180 -14.26 -9.28 -30.17
C ASP A 180 -13.58 -7.99 -29.66
N ILE A 181 -13.14 -7.98 -28.41
CA ILE A 181 -12.38 -6.89 -27.81
C ILE A 181 -10.97 -7.39 -27.49
N VAL A 182 -9.99 -6.86 -28.20
CA VAL A 182 -8.57 -7.23 -28.01
C VAL A 182 -7.83 -6.07 -27.38
N VAL A 183 -7.16 -6.35 -26.27
CA VAL A 183 -6.30 -5.39 -25.57
C VAL A 183 -4.86 -5.84 -25.68
N GLU A 184 -3.97 -4.94 -26.06
CA GLU A 184 -2.54 -5.20 -26.22
C GLU A 184 -1.73 -4.11 -25.52
N LEU A 185 -0.82 -4.54 -24.65
CA LEU A 185 0.20 -3.65 -24.09
C LEU A 185 1.23 -3.34 -25.19
N LEU A 186 1.52 -2.06 -25.43
CA LEU A 186 2.41 -1.63 -26.49
C LEU A 186 3.86 -1.53 -26.02
N LYS A 187 4.80 -1.64 -26.94
CA LYS A 187 6.26 -1.60 -26.69
C LYS A 187 6.77 -0.28 -26.11
N GLU A 188 6.01 0.78 -26.26
CA GLU A 188 6.27 2.10 -25.69
C GLU A 188 6.08 2.13 -24.17
N THR A 189 5.44 1.10 -23.62
CA THR A 189 5.29 0.96 -22.15
C THR A 189 6.65 0.74 -21.50
N THR A 190 6.97 1.53 -20.50
CA THR A 190 8.17 1.33 -19.67
C THR A 190 8.11 -0.06 -19.02
N PRO A 191 9.13 -0.91 -19.15
CA PRO A 191 9.14 -2.22 -18.52
C PRO A 191 8.84 -2.14 -17.03
N ALA A 192 7.84 -2.89 -16.58
CA ALA A 192 7.47 -3.01 -15.18
C ALA A 192 8.27 -4.15 -14.52
N CYS A 193 8.54 -4.04 -13.23
CA CYS A 193 9.16 -5.14 -12.47
C CYS A 193 8.20 -6.32 -12.32
N TYR A 194 6.89 -6.03 -12.30
CA TYR A 194 5.83 -7.02 -12.27
C TYR A 194 4.68 -6.63 -13.21
N ASN A 195 4.21 -7.58 -14.00
CA ASN A 195 3.07 -7.45 -14.91
C ASN A 195 2.11 -8.63 -14.69
N ASP A 196 1.02 -8.36 -14.03
CA ASP A 196 -0.06 -9.32 -13.88
C ASP A 196 -1.00 -9.25 -15.10
N LYS A 197 -0.89 -10.26 -15.97
CA LYS A 197 -1.69 -10.32 -17.20
C LYS A 197 -3.16 -10.65 -16.96
N GLU A 198 -3.51 -11.22 -15.81
CA GLU A 198 -4.89 -11.57 -15.47
C GLU A 198 -5.69 -10.33 -15.05
N THR A 199 -5.04 -9.40 -14.37
CA THR A 199 -5.67 -8.15 -13.91
C THR A 199 -5.26 -6.94 -14.74
N GLY A 200 -4.20 -7.02 -15.54
CA GLY A 200 -3.61 -5.90 -16.27
C GLY A 200 -2.78 -4.96 -15.39
N LEU A 201 -2.45 -5.37 -14.16
CA LEU A 201 -1.73 -4.56 -13.19
C LEU A 201 -0.23 -4.54 -13.52
N LEU A 202 0.32 -3.34 -13.59
CA LEU A 202 1.76 -3.08 -13.72
C LEU A 202 2.29 -2.49 -12.43
N THR A 203 3.46 -2.94 -12.01
CA THR A 203 4.16 -2.44 -10.82
C THR A 203 5.57 -2.03 -11.18
N TRP A 204 5.97 -0.83 -10.76
CA TRP A 204 7.34 -0.32 -10.83
C TRP A 204 7.82 -0.05 -9.40
N GLU A 205 8.99 -0.56 -9.05
CA GLU A 205 9.68 -0.28 -7.81
C GLU A 205 10.87 0.62 -8.11
N LEU A 206 11.06 1.65 -7.32
CA LEU A 206 12.06 2.67 -7.59
C LEU A 206 12.57 3.31 -6.30
N ASP A 207 13.85 3.64 -6.31
CA ASP A 207 14.49 4.43 -5.27
C ASP A 207 14.68 5.86 -5.80
N LEU A 208 14.18 6.85 -5.07
CA LEU A 208 14.29 8.26 -5.43
C LEU A 208 15.13 9.02 -4.42
N GLN A 209 16.16 9.68 -4.91
CA GLN A 209 16.96 10.60 -4.12
C GLN A 209 16.17 11.89 -3.80
N PRO A 210 16.60 12.70 -2.82
CA PRO A 210 16.00 14.01 -2.57
C PRO A 210 15.92 14.87 -3.83
N GLY A 211 14.73 15.37 -4.14
CA GLY A 211 14.45 16.19 -5.32
C GLY A 211 14.37 15.44 -6.66
N GLU A 212 14.62 14.13 -6.67
CA GLU A 212 14.59 13.31 -7.88
C GLU A 212 13.14 13.08 -8.37
N SER A 213 13.03 13.01 -9.71
CA SER A 213 11.77 12.70 -10.38
C SER A 213 12.01 11.64 -11.44
N GLN A 214 11.15 10.62 -11.49
CA GLN A 214 11.16 9.60 -12.53
C GLN A 214 9.83 9.57 -13.26
N SER A 215 9.89 9.22 -14.56
CA SER A 215 8.70 9.12 -15.39
C SER A 215 8.62 7.76 -16.05
N PHE A 216 7.39 7.22 -16.10
CA PHE A 216 7.06 5.94 -16.70
C PHE A 216 5.98 6.18 -17.76
N THR A 217 5.98 5.37 -18.79
CA THR A 217 4.96 5.38 -19.84
C THR A 217 4.13 4.11 -19.74
N LEU A 218 2.82 4.26 -19.75
CA LEU A 218 1.87 3.16 -19.95
C LEU A 218 1.16 3.41 -21.29
N SER A 219 1.36 2.53 -22.26
CA SER A 219 0.74 2.60 -23.59
C SER A 219 0.09 1.28 -23.94
N TYR A 220 -1.18 1.31 -24.31
CA TYR A 220 -1.93 0.12 -24.71
C TYR A 220 -2.89 0.43 -25.84
N SER A 221 -3.28 -0.58 -26.60
CA SER A 221 -4.32 -0.46 -27.61
C SER A 221 -5.52 -1.32 -27.26
N VAL A 222 -6.70 -0.82 -27.60
CA VAL A 222 -7.96 -1.56 -27.50
C VAL A 222 -8.59 -1.59 -28.88
N GLN A 223 -8.81 -2.79 -29.42
CA GLN A 223 -9.50 -3.04 -30.67
C GLN A 223 -10.89 -3.60 -30.37
N TYR A 224 -11.91 -3.04 -30.99
CA TYR A 224 -13.32 -3.38 -30.72
C TYR A 224 -14.20 -3.17 -31.95
N PRO A 225 -15.40 -3.76 -32.06
CA PRO A 225 -16.33 -3.56 -33.16
C PRO A 225 -16.77 -2.10 -33.29
N LYS A 226 -16.88 -1.63 -34.54
CA LYS A 226 -17.38 -0.29 -34.84
C LYS A 226 -18.80 -0.10 -34.29
N GLY A 227 -19.02 1.00 -33.57
CA GLY A 227 -20.31 1.31 -32.95
C GLY A 227 -20.45 0.86 -31.50
N SER A 228 -19.52 0.06 -30.98
CA SER A 228 -19.46 -0.24 -29.55
C SER A 228 -19.09 1.00 -28.74
N ARG A 229 -19.70 1.17 -27.57
CA ARG A 229 -19.37 2.23 -26.63
C ARG A 229 -18.57 1.59 -25.47
N LEU A 230 -17.29 1.91 -25.41
CA LEU A 230 -16.41 1.47 -24.32
C LEU A 230 -15.99 2.69 -23.50
N ASN A 231 -16.02 2.55 -22.17
CA ASN A 231 -15.34 3.50 -21.30
C ASN A 231 -13.87 3.06 -21.21
N LEU A 232 -12.98 3.82 -21.81
CA LEU A 232 -11.55 3.53 -21.90
C LEU A 232 -10.70 4.42 -20.97
N GLU A 233 -11.34 5.27 -20.15
CA GLU A 233 -10.69 6.19 -19.20
C GLU A 233 -10.75 5.69 -17.76
#